data_95fe6649b9e8eb8ed6a97714581b2efc
#
_entry.id   95fe6649b9e8eb8ed6a97714581b2efc
#
_cell.length_a   1.000
_cell.length_b   1.000
_cell.length_c   1.000
_cell.angle_alpha   90.00
_cell.angle_beta   90.00
_cell.angle_gamma   90.00
#
_symmetry.space_group_name_H-M   'P 1'
#
loop_
_entity.id
_entity.type
_entity.pdbx_description
1 polymer ?
#
loop_
_entity_poly.entity_id
_entity_poly.type
_entity_poly.pdbx_seq_one_letter_code
_entity_poly.pdbx_strand_id
1 'polypeptide(L)'
;MNQIETFFDTMAERWDAVCVHDPGKIRTILDRTNLRQNARILDVGCGTGILESYLLPYEPRQIVAIDIAGQMIEKARMKYPDHPLIEFLQEDAMSYEGKGFDYIIL
;
A
#
# COMPACT_ATOMS: atom_id res chain seq x y z
N MET A 1 -14.73 12.09 10.85
CA MET A 1 -13.35 12.05 10.30
C MET A 1 -12.38 12.63 11.33
N ASN A 2 -11.32 11.93 11.65
CA ASN A 2 -10.34 12.44 12.62
C ASN A 2 -9.33 13.38 11.95
N GLN A 3 -8.51 14.09 12.75
CA GLN A 3 -7.57 15.08 12.23
C GLN A 3 -6.49 14.44 11.34
N ILE A 4 -6.03 13.25 11.66
CA ILE A 4 -5.02 12.53 10.87
C ILE A 4 -5.58 12.15 9.52
N GLU A 5 -6.78 11.61 9.48
CA GLU A 5 -7.46 11.26 8.23
C GLU A 5 -7.67 12.51 7.36
N THR A 6 -8.14 13.60 7.95
CA THR A 6 -8.34 14.87 7.24
C THR A 6 -7.05 15.40 6.64
N PHE A 7 -5.94 15.34 7.40
CA PHE A 7 -4.63 15.77 6.89
C PHE A 7 -4.23 14.97 5.65
N PHE A 8 -4.30 13.64 5.71
CA PHE A 8 -3.91 12.81 4.57
C PHE A 8 -4.86 12.96 3.39
N ASP A 9 -6.15 13.12 3.61
CA ASP A 9 -7.09 13.41 2.53
C ASP A 9 -6.74 14.73 1.83
N THR A 10 -6.39 15.76 2.60
CA THR A 10 -5.99 17.06 2.05
C THR A 10 -4.70 16.95 1.24
N MET A 11 -3.76 16.11 1.67
CA MET A 11 -2.47 15.93 1.02
C MET A 11 -2.51 15.01 -0.20
N ALA A 12 -3.57 14.20 -0.36
CA ALA A 12 -3.60 13.15 -1.40
C ALA A 12 -3.34 13.68 -2.81
N GLU A 13 -3.90 14.86 -3.14
CA GLU A 13 -3.71 15.46 -4.47
C GLU A 13 -2.26 15.77 -4.79
N ARG A 14 -1.43 16.00 -3.78
CA ARG A 14 -0.05 16.42 -3.92
C ARG A 14 0.95 15.38 -3.41
N TRP A 15 0.46 14.25 -2.91
CA TRP A 15 1.29 13.28 -2.19
C TRP A 15 2.47 12.81 -3.03
N ASP A 16 2.23 12.37 -4.25
CA ASP A 16 3.29 11.84 -5.12
C ASP A 16 4.32 12.90 -5.51
N ALA A 17 3.90 14.18 -5.55
CA ALA A 17 4.80 15.28 -5.88
C ALA A 17 5.71 15.67 -4.71
N VAL A 18 5.23 15.53 -3.47
CA VAL A 18 5.99 15.94 -2.27
C VAL A 18 6.67 14.77 -1.56
N CYS A 19 6.20 13.56 -1.79
CA CYS A 19 6.76 12.36 -1.16
C CYS A 19 8.01 11.92 -1.91
N VAL A 20 9.16 11.99 -1.23
CA VAL A 20 10.44 11.58 -1.80
C VAL A 20 10.78 10.17 -1.32
N HIS A 21 11.07 9.28 -2.24
CA HIS A 21 11.50 7.93 -1.93
C HIS A 21 12.69 7.53 -2.78
N ASP A 22 13.51 6.62 -2.26
CA ASP A 22 14.68 6.11 -2.96
C ASP A 22 14.40 4.68 -3.45
N PRO A 23 14.20 4.49 -4.76
CA PRO A 23 13.90 3.15 -5.30
C PRO A 23 14.96 2.09 -4.98
N GLY A 24 16.23 2.48 -4.99
CA GLY A 24 17.33 1.57 -4.68
C GLY A 24 17.27 1.06 -3.25
N LYS A 25 16.98 1.95 -2.29
CA LYS A 25 16.84 1.56 -0.89
C LYS A 25 15.62 0.67 -0.68
N ILE A 26 14.50 0.97 -1.31
CA ILE A 26 13.30 0.15 -1.22
C ILE A 26 13.57 -1.26 -1.72
N ARG A 27 14.20 -1.39 -2.90
CA ARG A 27 14.55 -2.71 -3.46
C ARG A 27 15.50 -3.47 -2.55
N THR A 28 16.51 -2.79 -1.99
CA THR A 28 17.46 -3.42 -1.07
C THR A 28 16.76 -3.96 0.17
N ILE A 29 15.86 -3.17 0.76
CA ILE A 29 15.10 -3.59 1.93
C ILE A 29 14.23 -4.80 1.59
N LEU A 30 13.51 -4.76 0.48
CA LEU A 30 12.64 -5.86 0.07
C LEU A 30 13.43 -7.14 -0.23
N ASP A 31 14.59 -7.03 -0.90
CA ASP A 31 15.45 -8.19 -1.15
C ASP A 31 15.93 -8.84 0.14
N ARG A 32 16.21 -8.04 1.16
CA ARG A 32 16.64 -8.55 2.47
C ARG A 32 15.53 -9.19 3.28
N THR A 33 14.27 -8.91 2.96
CA THR A 33 13.12 -9.54 3.64
C THR A 33 12.84 -10.94 3.14
N ASN A 34 13.51 -11.38 2.07
CA ASN A 34 13.29 -12.68 1.46
C ASN A 34 11.81 -12.93 1.09
N LEU A 35 11.18 -11.95 0.47
CA LEU A 35 9.82 -12.10 0.00
C LEU A 35 9.74 -13.26 -0.98
N ARG A 36 8.94 -14.27 -0.62
CA ARG A 36 8.76 -15.44 -1.49
C ARG A 36 7.66 -15.21 -2.50
N GLN A 37 7.72 -15.93 -3.61
CA GLN A 37 6.68 -15.94 -4.61
C GLN A 37 5.36 -16.48 -4.03
N ASN A 38 4.27 -16.08 -4.65
CA ASN A 38 2.93 -16.55 -4.29
C ASN A 38 2.52 -16.19 -2.86
N ALA A 39 3.11 -15.15 -2.29
CA ALA A 39 2.78 -14.67 -0.95
C ALA A 39 1.54 -13.77 -0.97
N ARG A 40 0.84 -13.77 0.13
CA ARG A 40 -0.26 -12.83 0.38
C ARG A 40 0.24 -11.74 1.30
N ILE A 41 0.20 -10.48 0.84
CA ILE A 41 0.84 -9.33 1.49
C ILE A 41 -0.21 -8.32 1.93
N LEU A 42 -0.11 -7.84 3.17
CA LEU A 42 -0.89 -6.71 3.66
C LEU A 42 0.03 -5.49 3.75
N ASP A 43 -0.33 -4.42 3.03
CA ASP A 43 0.36 -3.13 3.08
C ASP A 43 -0.49 -2.16 3.91
N VAL A 44 -0.04 -1.85 5.12
CA VAL A 44 -0.75 -0.97 6.06
C VAL A 44 -0.25 0.46 5.90
N GLY A 45 -1.17 1.39 5.67
CA GLY A 45 -0.81 2.77 5.40
C GLY A 45 -0.28 2.95 3.99
N CYS A 46 -0.96 2.33 3.01
CA CYS A 46 -0.46 2.26 1.63
C CYS A 46 -0.37 3.62 0.91
N GLY A 47 -1.07 4.64 1.41
CA GLY A 47 -1.11 5.94 0.77
C GLY A 47 -1.65 5.82 -0.66
N THR A 48 -0.95 6.43 -1.61
CA THR A 48 -1.34 6.43 -3.02
C THR A 48 -0.84 5.20 -3.79
N GLY A 49 -0.33 4.18 -3.09
CA GLY A 49 0.07 2.93 -3.71
C GLY A 49 1.48 2.93 -4.29
N ILE A 50 2.41 3.66 -3.67
CA ILE A 50 3.80 3.72 -4.16
C ILE A 50 4.49 2.36 -4.03
N LEU A 51 4.29 1.65 -2.92
CA LEU A 51 5.00 0.41 -2.63
C LEU A 51 4.60 -0.74 -3.56
N GLU A 52 3.37 -0.76 -4.04
CA GLU A 52 2.83 -1.88 -4.82
C GLU A 52 3.66 -2.16 -6.07
N SER A 53 4.15 -1.12 -6.74
CA SER A 53 5.00 -1.30 -7.93
C SER A 53 6.32 -2.03 -7.61
N TYR A 54 6.80 -1.91 -6.38
CA TYR A 54 8.01 -2.61 -5.93
C TYR A 54 7.73 -4.03 -5.46
N LEU A 55 6.49 -4.31 -5.06
CA LEU A 55 6.10 -5.65 -4.61
C LEU A 55 5.74 -6.59 -5.76
N LEU A 56 5.19 -6.07 -6.85
CA LEU A 56 4.75 -6.89 -7.98
C LEU A 56 5.86 -7.76 -8.58
N PRO A 57 7.13 -7.30 -8.71
CA PRO A 57 8.20 -8.15 -9.23
C PRO A 57 8.49 -9.41 -8.41
N TYR A 58 8.07 -9.46 -7.14
CA TYR A 58 8.22 -10.64 -6.29
C TYR A 58 7.09 -11.68 -6.51
N GLU A 59 6.23 -11.44 -7.49
CA GLU A 59 5.15 -12.35 -7.89
C GLU A 59 4.23 -12.74 -6.74
N PRO A 60 3.62 -11.76 -6.03
CA PRO A 60 2.69 -12.06 -4.94
C PRO A 60 1.43 -12.73 -5.47
N ARG A 61 0.80 -13.55 -4.63
CA ARG A 61 -0.52 -14.09 -4.94
C ARG A 61 -1.60 -13.00 -4.81
N GLN A 62 -1.45 -12.14 -3.82
CA GLN A 62 -2.37 -11.03 -3.58
C GLN A 62 -1.69 -9.96 -2.73
N ILE A 63 -2.00 -8.70 -3.02
CA ILE A 63 -1.68 -7.56 -2.17
C ILE A 63 -2.98 -6.93 -1.72
N VAL A 64 -3.19 -6.84 -0.41
CA VAL A 64 -4.27 -6.05 0.18
C VAL A 64 -3.63 -4.82 0.78
N ALA A 65 -4.02 -3.65 0.28
CA ALA A 65 -3.45 -2.37 0.68
C ALA A 65 -4.53 -1.54 1.37
N ILE A 66 -4.29 -1.16 2.61
CA ILE A 66 -5.26 -0.42 3.40
C ILE A 66 -4.72 0.93 3.82
N ASP A 67 -5.62 1.92 3.90
CA ASP A 67 -5.32 3.25 4.41
C ASP A 67 -6.61 3.85 4.96
N ILE A 68 -6.50 4.63 6.02
CA ILE A 68 -7.65 5.29 6.62
C ILE A 68 -8.13 6.47 5.76
N ALA A 69 -7.26 7.05 4.97
CA ALA A 69 -7.54 8.23 4.15
C ALA A 69 -8.16 7.83 2.81
N GLY A 70 -9.46 8.11 2.62
CA GLY A 70 -10.20 7.73 1.42
C GLY A 70 -9.64 8.35 0.14
N GLN A 71 -9.12 9.59 0.20
CA GLN A 71 -8.52 10.23 -0.97
C GLN A 71 -7.23 9.55 -1.42
N MET A 72 -6.46 9.01 -0.47
CA MET A 72 -5.28 8.21 -0.79
C MET A 72 -5.67 6.94 -1.54
N ILE A 73 -6.70 6.26 -1.05
CA ILE A 73 -7.20 5.02 -1.67
C ILE A 73 -7.73 5.30 -3.09
N GLU A 74 -8.44 6.40 -3.29
CA GLU A 74 -8.91 6.77 -4.63
C GLU A 74 -7.74 6.98 -5.60
N LYS A 75 -6.70 7.68 -5.17
CA LYS A 75 -5.49 7.87 -5.99
C LYS A 75 -4.80 6.55 -6.29
N ALA A 76 -4.70 5.68 -5.31
CA ALA A 76 -4.11 4.36 -5.50
C ALA A 76 -4.90 3.54 -6.54
N ARG A 77 -6.22 3.52 -6.44
CA ARG A 77 -7.09 2.83 -7.39
C ARG A 77 -6.93 3.35 -8.81
N MET A 78 -6.71 4.66 -8.96
CA MET A 78 -6.48 5.27 -10.28
C MET A 78 -5.17 4.82 -10.93
N LYS A 79 -4.15 4.52 -10.13
CA LYS A 79 -2.86 4.01 -10.63
C LYS A 79 -2.93 2.56 -11.06
N TYR A 80 -3.79 1.78 -10.43
CA TYR A 80 -3.91 0.34 -10.66
C TYR A 80 -5.38 -0.03 -10.90
N PRO A 81 -6.01 0.50 -11.97
CA PRO A 81 -7.43 0.25 -12.22
C PRO A 81 -7.68 -1.24 -12.45
N ASP A 82 -8.53 -1.81 -11.61
CA ASP A 82 -8.96 -3.22 -11.70
C ASP A 82 -7.81 -4.22 -11.76
N HIS A 83 -6.69 -3.93 -11.09
CA HIS A 83 -5.55 -4.85 -11.07
C HIS A 83 -5.93 -6.13 -10.33
N PRO A 84 -5.76 -7.31 -10.96
CA PRO A 84 -6.29 -8.57 -10.40
C PRO A 84 -5.61 -9.01 -9.10
N LEU A 85 -4.39 -8.53 -8.82
CA LEU A 85 -3.62 -8.94 -7.63
C LEU A 85 -3.70 -7.93 -6.49
N ILE A 86 -4.22 -6.72 -6.72
CA ILE A 86 -4.18 -5.64 -5.73
C ILE A 86 -5.59 -5.23 -5.36
N GLU A 87 -5.88 -5.26 -4.06
CA GLU A 87 -7.14 -4.76 -3.50
C GLU A 87 -6.83 -3.59 -2.57
N PHE A 88 -7.36 -2.40 -2.92
CA PHE A 88 -7.21 -1.20 -2.10
C PHE A 88 -8.48 -0.98 -1.28
N LEU A 89 -8.34 -0.85 0.05
CA LEU A 89 -9.46 -0.68 0.96
C LEU A 89 -9.23 0.51 1.89
N GLN A 90 -10.26 1.33 2.05
CA GLN A 90 -10.27 2.34 3.10
C GLN A 90 -10.62 1.66 4.42
N GLU A 91 -9.62 1.41 5.24
CA GLU A 91 -9.77 0.70 6.51
C GLU A 91 -8.85 1.28 7.57
N ASP A 92 -9.30 1.24 8.83
CA ASP A 92 -8.47 1.53 9.98
C ASP A 92 -7.73 0.25 10.37
N ALA A 93 -6.40 0.32 10.43
CA ALA A 93 -5.56 -0.82 10.78
C ALA A 93 -5.93 -1.44 12.14
N MET A 94 -6.42 -0.62 13.08
CA MET A 94 -6.79 -1.07 14.42
C MET A 94 -8.06 -1.92 14.43
N SER A 95 -8.91 -1.79 13.44
CA SER A 95 -10.18 -2.52 13.35
C SER A 95 -10.25 -3.47 12.17
N TYR A 96 -9.25 -3.50 11.31
CA TYR A 96 -9.23 -4.39 10.15
C TYR A 96 -9.08 -5.86 10.58
N GLU A 97 -9.97 -6.71 10.09
CA GLU A 97 -10.06 -8.11 10.51
C GLU A 97 -9.57 -9.11 9.46
N GLY A 98 -8.89 -8.65 8.42
CA GLY A 98 -8.32 -9.53 7.42
C GLY A 98 -7.29 -10.50 8.00
N LYS A 99 -7.21 -11.71 7.42
CA LYS A 99 -6.36 -12.80 7.93
C LYS A 99 -5.62 -13.51 6.81
N GLY A 100 -4.65 -14.33 7.19
CA GLY A 100 -3.97 -15.22 6.27
C GLY A 100 -2.88 -14.55 5.44
N PHE A 101 -2.30 -13.47 5.95
CA PHE A 101 -1.19 -12.81 5.28
C PHE A 101 0.13 -13.46 5.64
N ASP A 102 0.98 -13.62 4.62
CA ASP A 102 2.35 -14.12 4.81
C ASP A 102 3.29 -13.01 5.27
N TYR A 103 3.02 -11.77 4.84
CA TYR A 103 3.81 -10.58 5.19
C TYR A 103 2.89 -9.43 5.48
N ILE A 104 3.24 -8.64 6.49
CA ILE A 104 2.56 -7.40 6.84
C ILE A 104 3.61 -6.30 6.84
N ILE A 105 3.39 -5.27 6.02
CA ILE A 105 4.30 -4.14 5.88
C ILE A 105 3.64 -2.91 6.49
N LEU A 106 4.36 -2.25 7.37
CA LEU A 106 3.88 -1.05 8.07
C LEU A 106 4.63 0.20 7.62
#